data_af433166870366e5acf11c0e8831bf0b
#
_entry.id   af433166870366e5acf11c0e8831bf0b
#
_cell.length_a   1.000
_cell.length_b   1.000
_cell.length_c   1.000
_cell.angle_alpha   90.00
_cell.angle_beta   90.00
_cell.angle_gamma   90.00
#
_symmetry.space_group_name_H-M   'P 1'
#
loop_
_entity.id
_entity.type
_entity.pdbx_description
1 polymer ?
#
loop_
_entity_poly.entity_id
_entity_poly.type
_entity_poly.pdbx_seq_one_letter_code
_entity_poly.pdbx_strand_id
1 'polypeptide(L)'
;MRFRLATLAACFALATMASEAAAQDRSGTFEISPFAGGYFGGRLYGATAVPTTPGSTTTLSYLEPDDDFTYGVRFAYNVTRVFAFEFDWTSATADLRAPGYYGMSVRNPVVGRLRQNVYEANTIFNFGKRRAVGYFGLGAGAANLDRTDGTYGAQNTTRFTANISAGAKFYFTPRVGLRFDGRYRAINQTDGSNGGCDRHSYCSDQWNHWSYNGELTGGLIFAF
;
A
#
# COMPACT_ATOMS: atom_id res chain seq x y z
N MET A 1 -15.70 -22.58 -33.40
CA MET A 1 -14.36 -22.64 -34.02
C MET A 1 -13.73 -21.23 -34.29
N ARG A 2 -14.53 -20.18 -34.50
CA ARG A 2 -14.03 -18.81 -34.81
C ARG A 2 -13.35 -18.09 -33.64
N PHE A 3 -13.71 -18.36 -32.39
CA PHE A 3 -13.12 -17.74 -31.21
C PHE A 3 -11.64 -18.13 -30.93
N ARG A 4 -11.29 -19.37 -31.29
CA ARG A 4 -9.88 -19.87 -31.06
C ARG A 4 -8.87 -19.27 -32.04
N LEU A 5 -9.33 -18.87 -33.25
CA LEU A 5 -8.45 -18.23 -34.24
C LEU A 5 -8.14 -16.76 -33.84
N ALA A 6 -9.14 -16.04 -33.30
CA ALA A 6 -8.95 -14.65 -32.86
C ALA A 6 -7.96 -14.54 -31.68
N THR A 7 -8.00 -15.48 -30.73
CA THR A 7 -7.08 -15.53 -29.61
C THR A 7 -5.65 -15.85 -30.03
N LEU A 8 -5.50 -16.79 -30.98
CA LEU A 8 -4.19 -17.14 -31.56
C LEU A 8 -3.61 -15.99 -32.38
N ALA A 9 -4.42 -15.27 -33.14
CA ALA A 9 -3.99 -14.10 -33.92
C ALA A 9 -3.58 -12.94 -33.02
N ALA A 10 -4.28 -12.70 -31.90
CA ALA A 10 -3.90 -11.70 -30.93
C ALA A 10 -2.59 -12.05 -30.21
N CYS A 11 -2.37 -13.32 -29.85
CA CYS A 11 -1.11 -13.79 -29.27
C CYS A 11 0.05 -13.71 -30.27
N PHE A 12 -0.20 -13.98 -31.56
CA PHE A 12 0.82 -13.89 -32.60
C PHE A 12 1.17 -12.43 -32.95
N ALA A 13 0.18 -11.52 -32.97
CA ALA A 13 0.40 -10.08 -33.15
C ALA A 13 1.18 -9.47 -31.97
N LEU A 14 0.91 -9.90 -30.74
CA LEU A 14 1.69 -9.54 -29.56
C LEU A 14 3.13 -10.08 -29.63
N ALA A 15 3.35 -11.26 -30.17
CA ALA A 15 4.66 -11.88 -30.32
C ALA A 15 5.52 -11.20 -31.42
N THR A 16 4.92 -10.71 -32.50
CA THR A 16 5.66 -10.06 -33.59
C THR A 16 6.07 -8.60 -33.26
N MET A 17 5.29 -7.90 -32.43
CA MET A 17 5.70 -6.59 -31.89
C MET A 17 6.89 -6.74 -30.89
N ALA A 18 7.22 -7.95 -30.56
CA ALA A 18 8.24 -8.30 -29.59
C ALA A 18 9.68 -8.20 -30.11
N SER A 19 9.93 -8.07 -31.42
CA SER A 19 11.30 -8.21 -31.99
C SER A 19 12.15 -6.92 -31.91
N GLU A 20 11.58 -5.75 -31.83
CA GLU A 20 12.33 -4.48 -31.86
C GLU A 20 12.69 -3.89 -30.49
N ALA A 21 12.17 -4.43 -29.39
CA ALA A 21 12.49 -3.97 -28.03
C ALA A 21 13.86 -4.47 -27.51
N ALA A 22 14.78 -4.81 -28.41
CA ALA A 22 16.11 -5.25 -28.05
C ALA A 22 16.94 -4.08 -27.53
N ALA A 23 17.26 -4.11 -26.23
CA ALA A 23 18.27 -3.29 -25.56
C ALA A 23 18.00 -1.77 -25.54
N GLN A 24 16.77 -1.31 -25.34
CA GLN A 24 16.53 0.10 -25.15
C GLN A 24 17.07 0.56 -23.79
N ASP A 25 18.01 1.50 -23.83
CA ASP A 25 18.43 2.26 -22.67
C ASP A 25 17.24 3.13 -22.22
N ARG A 26 16.77 2.93 -20.99
CA ARG A 26 15.64 3.68 -20.44
C ARG A 26 16.07 4.88 -19.62
N SER A 27 17.36 5.20 -19.61
CA SER A 27 17.81 6.43 -18.94
C SER A 27 17.14 7.66 -19.57
N GLY A 28 16.73 8.60 -18.73
CA GLY A 28 16.03 9.79 -19.14
C GLY A 28 14.55 9.61 -19.49
N THR A 29 13.94 8.41 -19.26
CA THR A 29 12.53 8.17 -19.55
C THR A 29 11.64 8.36 -18.34
N PHE A 30 10.42 8.89 -18.58
CA PHE A 30 9.34 8.93 -17.61
C PHE A 30 8.43 7.71 -17.78
N GLU A 31 7.95 7.19 -16.66
CA GLU A 31 6.98 6.10 -16.62
C GLU A 31 5.78 6.51 -15.77
N ILE A 32 4.57 6.22 -16.27
CA ILE A 32 3.32 6.31 -15.50
C ILE A 32 2.76 4.91 -15.39
N SER A 33 2.44 4.49 -14.16
CA SER A 33 1.98 3.13 -13.89
C SER A 33 0.74 3.13 -13.01
N PRO A 34 -0.48 3.15 -13.58
CA PRO A 34 -1.68 2.82 -12.83
C PRO A 34 -1.64 1.35 -12.39
N PHE A 35 -2.08 1.08 -11.18
CA PHE A 35 -2.05 -0.26 -10.61
C PHE A 35 -3.26 -0.54 -9.72
N ALA A 36 -3.49 -1.82 -9.47
CA ALA A 36 -4.45 -2.31 -8.52
C ALA A 36 -3.98 -3.64 -7.92
N GLY A 37 -4.52 -4.02 -6.76
CA GLY A 37 -4.13 -5.26 -6.11
C GLY A 37 -4.77 -5.47 -4.76
N GLY A 38 -4.14 -6.33 -3.95
CA GLY A 38 -4.54 -6.63 -2.58
C GLY A 38 -3.73 -5.83 -1.57
N TYR A 39 -4.42 -5.36 -0.56
CA TYR A 39 -3.88 -4.75 0.65
C TYR A 39 -4.04 -5.73 1.81
N PHE A 40 -2.99 -5.94 2.58
CA PHE A 40 -2.96 -6.80 3.75
C PHE A 40 -2.70 -5.92 4.97
N GLY A 41 -3.76 -5.67 5.75
CA GLY A 41 -3.72 -4.75 6.86
C GLY A 41 -2.90 -5.25 8.04
N GLY A 42 -2.12 -4.36 8.63
CA GLY A 42 -1.43 -4.57 9.90
C GLY A 42 -2.20 -3.96 11.07
N ARG A 43 -1.81 -4.32 12.28
CA ARG A 43 -2.45 -3.81 13.49
C ARG A 43 -2.31 -2.30 13.61
N LEU A 44 -3.44 -1.63 13.87
CA LEU A 44 -3.49 -0.23 14.24
C LEU A 44 -3.51 -0.12 15.76
N TYR A 45 -2.45 0.42 16.35
CA TYR A 45 -2.37 0.63 17.78
C TYR A 45 -3.02 1.98 18.13
N GLY A 46 -3.84 1.98 19.17
CA GLY A 46 -4.51 3.15 19.68
C GLY A 46 -5.51 2.77 20.76
N ALA A 47 -5.57 3.52 21.83
CA ALA A 47 -6.59 3.32 22.85
C ALA A 47 -7.95 3.70 22.26
N THR A 48 -8.79 2.72 22.02
CA THR A 48 -10.18 2.95 21.65
C THR A 48 -11.04 2.43 22.79
N ALA A 49 -11.75 3.32 23.44
CA ALA A 49 -12.73 2.94 24.47
C ALA A 49 -13.99 2.45 23.76
N VAL A 50 -14.30 1.17 23.91
CA VAL A 50 -15.57 0.58 23.43
C VAL A 50 -16.51 0.44 24.61
N PRO A 51 -17.68 1.12 24.62
CA PRO A 51 -18.65 0.92 25.67
C PRO A 51 -19.20 -0.52 25.60
N THR A 52 -19.00 -1.27 26.67
CA THR A 52 -19.50 -2.67 26.77
C THR A 52 -20.86 -2.76 27.42
N THR A 53 -21.18 -1.81 28.29
CA THR A 53 -22.45 -1.70 29.02
C THR A 53 -22.59 -0.22 29.43
N PRO A 54 -23.79 0.32 29.64
CA PRO A 54 -23.94 1.65 30.21
C PRO A 54 -23.11 1.80 31.50
N GLY A 55 -22.06 2.63 31.44
CA GLY A 55 -21.16 2.89 32.57
C GLY A 55 -19.88 2.05 32.61
N SER A 56 -19.63 1.14 31.66
CA SER A 56 -18.38 0.37 31.54
C SER A 56 -17.68 0.73 30.23
N THR A 57 -16.38 1.02 30.29
CA THR A 57 -15.53 1.21 29.11
C THR A 57 -14.46 0.12 29.06
N THR A 58 -14.41 -0.62 27.97
CA THR A 58 -13.29 -1.53 27.69
C THR A 58 -12.31 -0.81 26.78
N THR A 59 -11.06 -0.71 27.19
CA THR A 59 -10.00 -0.16 26.36
C THR A 59 -9.46 -1.25 25.44
N LEU A 60 -9.60 -1.07 24.14
CA LEU A 60 -8.95 -1.92 23.14
C LEU A 60 -7.54 -1.39 22.86
N SER A 61 -6.56 -2.27 22.85
CA SER A 61 -5.16 -1.91 22.61
C SER A 61 -4.81 -1.83 21.12
N TYR A 62 -5.62 -2.42 20.25
CA TYR A 62 -5.41 -2.38 18.79
C TYR A 62 -6.68 -2.71 18.02
N LEU A 63 -6.73 -2.26 16.75
CA LEU A 63 -7.72 -2.62 15.75
C LEU A 63 -7.01 -3.32 14.59
N GLU A 64 -7.68 -4.25 13.94
CA GLU A 64 -7.14 -4.95 12.77
C GLU A 64 -7.96 -4.53 11.54
N PRO A 65 -7.35 -3.83 10.55
CA PRO A 65 -7.95 -3.66 9.24
C PRO A 65 -8.05 -5.00 8.53
N ASP A 66 -9.18 -5.28 7.91
CA ASP A 66 -9.32 -6.44 7.03
C ASP A 66 -8.44 -6.30 5.78
N ASP A 67 -8.13 -7.44 5.17
CA ASP A 67 -7.54 -7.47 3.84
C ASP A 67 -8.55 -6.92 2.84
N ASP A 68 -8.11 -6.03 1.96
CA ASP A 68 -9.00 -5.36 1.00
C ASP A 68 -8.25 -5.00 -0.29
N PHE A 69 -8.97 -4.34 -1.16
CA PHE A 69 -8.49 -3.89 -2.45
C PHE A 69 -7.72 -2.57 -2.33
N THR A 70 -6.60 -2.49 -3.06
CA THR A 70 -5.80 -1.27 -3.20
C THR A 70 -5.65 -0.88 -4.66
N TYR A 71 -5.56 0.42 -4.92
CA TYR A 71 -5.30 0.97 -6.24
C TYR A 71 -4.52 2.29 -6.14
N GLY A 72 -3.92 2.68 -7.25
CA GLY A 72 -3.14 3.91 -7.25
C GLY A 72 -2.43 4.18 -8.58
N VAL A 73 -1.49 5.11 -8.54
CA VAL A 73 -0.66 5.47 -9.66
C VAL A 73 0.76 5.78 -9.22
N ARG A 74 1.74 5.36 -10.02
CA ARG A 74 3.16 5.63 -9.83
C ARG A 74 3.68 6.47 -10.98
N PHE A 75 4.52 7.44 -10.65
CA PHE A 75 5.26 8.29 -11.58
C PHE A 75 6.74 8.05 -11.35
N ALA A 76 7.44 7.50 -12.32
CA ALA A 76 8.86 7.21 -12.19
C ALA A 76 9.68 7.97 -13.23
N TYR A 77 10.87 8.40 -12.84
CA TYR A 77 11.89 8.96 -13.73
C TYR A 77 13.16 8.11 -13.65
N ASN A 78 13.49 7.44 -14.73
CA ASN A 78 14.67 6.63 -14.85
C ASN A 78 15.90 7.52 -15.10
N VAL A 79 16.66 7.86 -14.06
CA VAL A 79 17.87 8.70 -14.16
C VAL A 79 18.97 7.95 -14.92
N THR A 80 19.10 6.66 -14.63
CA THR A 80 20.03 5.75 -15.30
C THR A 80 19.34 4.43 -15.57
N ARG A 81 20.04 3.47 -16.18
CA ARG A 81 19.52 2.08 -16.31
C ARG A 81 19.23 1.41 -14.98
N VAL A 82 20.03 1.75 -13.96
CA VAL A 82 19.99 1.09 -12.64
C VAL A 82 19.18 1.88 -11.64
N PHE A 83 19.11 3.19 -11.77
CA PHE A 83 18.58 4.09 -10.76
C PHE A 83 17.40 4.91 -11.30
N ALA A 84 16.30 4.93 -10.56
CA ALA A 84 15.13 5.74 -10.81
C ALA A 84 14.58 6.36 -9.52
N PHE A 85 13.95 7.53 -9.64
CA PHE A 85 13.07 8.10 -8.65
C PHE A 85 11.63 7.77 -8.98
N GLU A 86 10.83 7.46 -7.98
CA GLU A 86 9.41 7.17 -8.14
C GLU A 86 8.61 7.92 -7.09
N PHE A 87 7.54 8.57 -7.52
CA PHE A 87 6.48 9.08 -6.66
C PHE A 87 5.27 8.16 -6.80
N ASP A 88 4.63 7.86 -5.70
CA ASP A 88 3.55 6.88 -5.64
C ASP A 88 2.40 7.45 -4.81
N TRP A 89 1.19 7.30 -5.34
CA TRP A 89 -0.05 7.50 -4.62
C TRP A 89 -0.83 6.21 -4.59
N THR A 90 -1.20 5.79 -3.39
CA THR A 90 -1.95 4.55 -3.13
C THR A 90 -3.18 4.86 -2.30
N SER A 91 -4.32 4.28 -2.65
CA SER A 91 -5.55 4.33 -1.87
C SER A 91 -6.04 2.92 -1.56
N ALA A 92 -6.37 2.68 -0.29
CA ALA A 92 -6.99 1.45 0.19
C ALA A 92 -8.13 1.80 1.15
N THR A 93 -9.16 0.95 1.19
CA THR A 93 -10.26 1.08 2.14
C THR A 93 -10.45 -0.28 2.79
N ALA A 94 -10.46 -0.35 4.11
CA ALA A 94 -10.59 -1.61 4.84
C ALA A 94 -11.59 -1.48 5.99
N ASP A 95 -12.32 -2.54 6.29
CA ASP A 95 -13.16 -2.61 7.47
C ASP A 95 -12.27 -2.84 8.71
N LEU A 96 -12.55 -2.11 9.79
CA LEU A 96 -11.83 -2.22 11.05
C LEU A 96 -12.51 -3.23 11.95
N ARG A 97 -11.76 -4.23 12.41
CA ARG A 97 -12.22 -5.22 13.39
C ARG A 97 -11.60 -5.01 14.76
N ALA A 98 -12.37 -5.32 15.77
CA ALA A 98 -11.92 -5.32 17.16
C ALA A 98 -11.67 -6.76 17.63
N PRO A 99 -10.42 -7.27 17.57
CA PRO A 99 -10.11 -8.59 18.05
C PRO A 99 -10.14 -8.63 19.58
N GLY A 100 -10.68 -9.73 20.14
CA GLY A 100 -10.61 -9.97 21.58
C GLY A 100 -11.71 -9.37 22.43
N TYR A 101 -12.86 -9.04 21.85
CA TYR A 101 -14.02 -8.62 22.61
C TYR A 101 -14.60 -9.79 23.42
N TYR A 102 -14.18 -9.93 24.69
CA TYR A 102 -14.73 -10.91 25.60
C TYR A 102 -16.13 -10.45 26.05
N GLY A 103 -17.17 -11.20 25.68
CA GLY A 103 -18.53 -11.00 26.17
C GLY A 103 -19.61 -10.82 25.11
N MET A 104 -19.30 -10.73 23.85
CA MET A 104 -20.27 -10.77 22.75
C MET A 104 -20.23 -12.11 22.00
N SER A 105 -21.39 -12.56 21.53
CA SER A 105 -21.54 -13.76 20.71
C SER A 105 -20.86 -13.69 19.35
N VAL A 106 -20.37 -12.51 18.95
CA VAL A 106 -19.69 -12.24 17.68
C VAL A 106 -18.20 -12.11 17.94
N ARG A 107 -17.42 -13.03 17.43
CA ARG A 107 -15.95 -12.91 17.41
C ARG A 107 -15.55 -11.88 16.35
N ASN A 108 -14.70 -10.92 16.71
CA ASN A 108 -14.15 -9.87 15.85
C ASN A 108 -15.21 -9.01 15.12
N PRO A 109 -16.05 -8.25 15.82
CA PRO A 109 -17.03 -7.38 15.17
C PRO A 109 -16.35 -6.30 14.33
N VAL A 110 -16.97 -5.94 13.20
CA VAL A 110 -16.61 -4.74 12.45
C VAL A 110 -17.07 -3.54 13.26
N VAL A 111 -16.13 -2.67 13.62
CA VAL A 111 -16.38 -1.49 14.46
C VAL A 111 -16.27 -0.18 13.69
N GLY A 112 -15.79 -0.22 12.45
CA GLY A 112 -15.64 0.97 11.63
C GLY A 112 -15.03 0.66 10.27
N ARG A 113 -14.69 1.73 9.55
CA ARG A 113 -14.01 1.68 8.25
C ARG A 113 -12.81 2.62 8.26
N LEU A 114 -11.70 2.15 7.70
CA LEU A 114 -10.49 2.90 7.48
C LEU A 114 -10.33 3.18 5.99
N ARG A 115 -10.19 4.44 5.61
CA ARG A 115 -9.68 4.83 4.30
C ARG A 115 -8.26 5.34 4.47
N GLN A 116 -7.34 4.76 3.73
CA GLN A 116 -5.92 5.11 3.78
C GLN A 116 -5.50 5.67 2.42
N ASN A 117 -4.96 6.90 2.41
CA ASN A 117 -4.31 7.48 1.25
C ASN A 117 -2.84 7.70 1.58
N VAL A 118 -1.96 7.08 0.78
CA VAL A 118 -0.52 7.11 1.01
C VAL A 118 0.17 7.81 -0.15
N TYR A 119 1.11 8.68 0.17
CA TYR A 119 1.94 9.45 -0.75
C TYR A 119 3.40 9.19 -0.39
N GLU A 120 4.17 8.59 -1.29
CA GLU A 120 5.54 8.17 -1.02
C GLU A 120 6.48 8.57 -2.14
N ALA A 121 7.70 8.97 -1.78
CA ALA A 121 8.82 9.13 -2.68
C ALA A 121 9.77 7.96 -2.49
N ASN A 122 10.12 7.30 -3.59
CA ASN A 122 10.89 6.06 -3.60
C ASN A 122 12.14 6.22 -4.45
N THR A 123 13.20 5.56 -4.02
CA THR A 123 14.39 5.28 -4.82
C THR A 123 14.30 3.85 -5.31
N ILE A 124 14.38 3.65 -6.62
CA ILE A 124 14.25 2.34 -7.27
C ILE A 124 15.59 1.94 -7.88
N PHE A 125 16.03 0.74 -7.56
CA PHE A 125 17.21 0.10 -8.15
C PHE A 125 16.75 -0.99 -9.10
N ASN A 126 16.94 -0.77 -10.40
CA ASN A 126 16.58 -1.68 -11.48
C ASN A 126 17.74 -2.62 -11.79
N PHE A 127 17.44 -3.89 -11.97
CA PHE A 127 18.40 -4.92 -12.40
C PHE A 127 17.76 -5.84 -13.45
N GLY A 128 18.52 -6.20 -14.41
CA GLY A 128 18.04 -7.00 -15.54
C GLY A 128 18.38 -6.37 -16.88
N LYS A 129 18.01 -7.05 -17.93
CA LYS A 129 18.33 -6.64 -19.30
C LYS A 129 17.12 -6.84 -20.20
N ARG A 130 17.00 -5.99 -21.21
CA ARG A 130 15.99 -6.10 -22.26
C ARG A 130 14.55 -5.86 -21.73
N ARG A 131 13.68 -6.87 -21.86
CA ARG A 131 12.24 -6.76 -21.62
C ARG A 131 11.82 -7.05 -20.18
N ALA A 132 12.63 -7.79 -19.44
CA ALA A 132 12.37 -8.16 -18.06
C ALA A 132 13.37 -7.42 -17.16
N VAL A 133 12.86 -6.60 -16.26
CA VAL A 133 13.63 -5.80 -15.31
C VAL A 133 13.09 -6.10 -13.92
N GLY A 134 13.91 -6.74 -13.09
CA GLY A 134 13.64 -6.81 -11.66
C GLY A 134 14.00 -5.48 -11.01
N TYR A 135 13.43 -5.21 -9.87
CA TYR A 135 13.79 -4.01 -9.11
C TYR A 135 13.58 -4.22 -7.61
N PHE A 136 14.29 -3.38 -6.88
CA PHE A 136 14.13 -3.18 -5.44
C PHE A 136 13.97 -1.70 -5.17
N GLY A 137 13.14 -1.34 -4.22
CA GLY A 137 12.85 0.06 -3.88
C GLY A 137 12.85 0.31 -2.39
N LEU A 138 13.25 1.52 -2.02
CA LEU A 138 13.16 2.07 -0.68
C LEU A 138 12.47 3.42 -0.76
N GLY A 139 11.55 3.69 0.16
CA GLY A 139 10.82 4.94 0.14
C GLY A 139 10.35 5.40 1.51
N ALA A 140 9.92 6.66 1.51
CA ALA A 140 9.31 7.29 2.67
C ALA A 140 8.25 8.30 2.21
N GLY A 141 7.32 8.62 3.11
CA GLY A 141 6.24 9.53 2.80
C GLY A 141 5.26 9.78 3.92
N ALA A 142 4.01 10.01 3.55
CA ALA A 142 2.93 10.28 4.47
C ALA A 142 1.69 9.45 4.13
N ALA A 143 1.07 8.89 5.15
CA ALA A 143 -0.24 8.24 5.08
C ALA A 143 -1.28 9.13 5.74
N ASN A 144 -2.32 9.47 5.01
CA ASN A 144 -3.52 10.08 5.54
C ASN A 144 -4.51 8.96 5.86
N LEU A 145 -4.81 8.79 7.15
CA LEU A 145 -5.70 7.79 7.69
C LEU A 145 -7.02 8.46 8.06
N ASP A 146 -8.07 8.19 7.30
CA ASP A 146 -9.41 8.68 7.53
C ASP A 146 -10.25 7.53 8.09
N ARG A 147 -10.59 7.63 9.37
CA ARG A 147 -11.40 6.65 10.10
C ARG A 147 -12.82 7.16 10.17
N THR A 148 -13.73 6.39 9.60
CA THR A 148 -15.17 6.64 9.69
C THR A 148 -15.79 5.49 10.46
N ASP A 149 -16.04 5.68 11.73
CA ASP A 149 -16.79 4.74 12.53
C ASP A 149 -18.09 5.38 13.02
N GLY A 150 -19.15 4.59 13.09
CA GLY A 150 -20.47 5.05 13.49
C GLY A 150 -20.58 5.40 14.99
N THR A 151 -19.56 5.09 15.79
CA THR A 151 -19.62 5.16 17.26
C THR A 151 -18.66 6.21 17.85
N TYR A 152 -17.55 6.53 17.18
CA TYR A 152 -16.45 7.31 17.75
C TYR A 152 -16.09 8.59 16.99
N GLY A 153 -16.84 8.91 15.93
CA GLY A 153 -16.60 10.07 15.09
C GLY A 153 -15.48 9.88 14.06
N ALA A 154 -15.50 10.74 13.05
CA ALA A 154 -14.47 10.74 12.01
C ALA A 154 -13.16 11.32 12.58
N GLN A 155 -12.08 10.56 12.45
CA GLN A 155 -10.72 11.03 12.76
C GLN A 155 -9.86 10.98 11.50
N ASN A 156 -9.31 12.11 11.14
CA ASN A 156 -8.33 12.23 10.07
C ASN A 156 -6.96 12.50 10.67
N THR A 157 -6.00 11.63 10.37
CA THR A 157 -4.65 11.73 10.92
C THR A 157 -3.63 11.50 9.83
N THR A 158 -2.63 12.36 9.74
CA THR A 158 -1.50 12.16 8.83
C THR A 158 -0.32 11.58 9.60
N ARG A 159 0.27 10.49 9.08
CA ARG A 159 1.34 9.73 9.71
C ARG A 159 2.53 9.57 8.76
N PHE A 160 3.73 9.55 9.31
CA PHE A 160 4.93 9.22 8.55
C PHE A 160 4.91 7.76 8.13
N THR A 161 5.36 7.47 6.89
CA THR A 161 5.54 6.12 6.37
C THR A 161 6.96 5.89 5.87
N ALA A 162 7.39 4.64 5.96
CA ALA A 162 8.58 4.14 5.28
C ALA A 162 8.24 2.81 4.62
N ASN A 163 8.80 2.52 3.45
CA ASN A 163 8.52 1.29 2.75
C ASN A 163 9.75 0.66 2.11
N ILE A 164 9.66 -0.65 1.93
CA ILE A 164 10.51 -1.42 1.03
C ILE A 164 9.63 -2.04 -0.03
N SER A 165 10.10 -2.11 -1.27
CA SER A 165 9.38 -2.74 -2.37
C SER A 165 10.31 -3.58 -3.22
N ALA A 166 9.75 -4.62 -3.84
CA ALA A 166 10.44 -5.43 -4.82
C ALA A 166 9.44 -5.87 -5.89
N GLY A 167 9.90 -6.03 -7.12
CA GLY A 167 9.02 -6.42 -8.19
C GLY A 167 9.71 -6.68 -9.51
N ALA A 168 8.89 -6.82 -10.54
CA ALA A 168 9.34 -7.03 -11.90
C ALA A 168 8.52 -6.21 -12.90
N LYS A 169 9.21 -5.69 -13.90
CA LYS A 169 8.65 -4.96 -15.03
C LYS A 169 8.86 -5.78 -16.30
N PHE A 170 7.81 -5.97 -17.09
CA PHE A 170 7.85 -6.66 -18.36
C PHE A 170 7.37 -5.74 -19.47
N TYR A 171 8.24 -5.40 -20.40
CA TYR A 171 7.92 -4.48 -21.49
C TYR A 171 7.61 -5.24 -22.77
N PHE A 172 6.41 -5.04 -23.31
CA PHE A 172 5.99 -5.60 -24.60
C PHE A 172 6.51 -4.76 -25.75
N THR A 173 6.46 -3.43 -25.55
CA THR A 173 7.00 -2.44 -26.47
C THR A 173 7.95 -1.49 -25.72
N PRO A 174 8.67 -0.60 -26.42
CA PRO A 174 9.44 0.44 -25.74
C PRO A 174 8.63 1.34 -24.81
N ARG A 175 7.33 1.47 -25.07
CA ARG A 175 6.43 2.41 -24.38
C ARG A 175 5.41 1.74 -23.45
N VAL A 176 5.16 0.44 -23.59
CA VAL A 176 4.10 -0.24 -22.85
C VAL A 176 4.63 -1.53 -22.21
N GLY A 177 4.27 -1.72 -20.95
CA GLY A 177 4.65 -2.90 -20.19
C GLY A 177 3.66 -3.25 -19.08
N LEU A 178 3.98 -4.31 -18.37
CA LEU A 178 3.34 -4.74 -17.13
C LEU A 178 4.32 -4.60 -15.97
N ARG A 179 3.80 -4.33 -14.80
CA ARG A 179 4.53 -4.30 -13.54
C ARG A 179 3.82 -5.15 -12.49
N PHE A 180 4.60 -5.95 -11.77
CA PHE A 180 4.18 -6.65 -10.56
C PHE A 180 5.03 -6.16 -9.42
N ASP A 181 4.40 -5.86 -8.30
CA ASP A 181 5.03 -5.20 -7.15
C ASP A 181 4.57 -5.84 -5.85
N GLY A 182 5.51 -6.16 -4.98
CA GLY A 182 5.27 -6.46 -3.59
C GLY A 182 5.86 -5.35 -2.74
N ARG A 183 5.07 -4.80 -1.81
CA ARG A 183 5.47 -3.69 -0.94
C ARG A 183 5.19 -4.02 0.51
N TYR A 184 6.13 -3.71 1.36
CA TYR A 184 5.99 -3.76 2.80
C TYR A 184 6.18 -2.35 3.36
N ARG A 185 5.17 -1.86 4.07
CA ARG A 185 5.12 -0.49 4.57
C ARG A 185 5.02 -0.46 6.08
N ALA A 186 5.80 0.40 6.71
CA ALA A 186 5.71 0.73 8.12
C ALA A 186 5.09 2.13 8.27
N ILE A 187 4.04 2.27 9.08
CA ILE A 187 3.37 3.53 9.38
C ILE A 187 3.59 3.84 10.86
N ASN A 188 4.17 5.00 11.14
CA ASN A 188 4.36 5.46 12.51
C ASN A 188 3.03 5.87 13.13
N GLN A 189 2.68 5.29 14.27
CA GLN A 189 1.42 5.56 14.98
C GLN A 189 1.61 6.32 16.29
N THR A 190 2.79 6.88 16.51
CA THR A 190 3.07 7.66 17.71
C THR A 190 2.19 8.91 17.71
N ASP A 191 1.29 9.03 18.67
CA ASP A 191 0.55 10.25 18.92
C ASP A 191 1.49 11.28 19.54
N GLY A 192 1.71 12.40 18.85
CA GLY A 192 2.44 13.55 19.38
C GLY A 192 1.68 14.32 20.46
N SER A 193 0.62 13.79 21.02
CA SER A 193 -0.04 14.37 22.17
C SER A 193 0.91 14.21 23.36
N ASN A 194 1.44 15.35 23.83
CA ASN A 194 2.03 15.47 25.17
C ASN A 194 0.92 15.13 26.17
N GLY A 195 0.62 13.86 26.36
CA GLY A 195 -0.22 13.38 27.43
C GLY A 195 0.48 13.72 28.73
N GLY A 196 0.12 14.84 29.32
CA GLY A 196 0.51 15.16 30.68
C GLY A 196 0.13 13.97 31.55
N CYS A 197 1.10 13.36 32.21
CA CYS A 197 0.85 12.38 33.21
C CYS A 197 0.10 13.04 34.35
N ASP A 198 -1.21 12.85 34.43
CA ASP A 198 -1.95 13.17 35.64
C ASP A 198 -1.46 12.29 36.79
N ARG A 199 -1.31 12.87 37.97
CA ARG A 199 -0.68 12.24 39.15
C ARG A 199 -1.26 10.89 39.58
N HIS A 200 -2.28 10.36 38.88
CA HIS A 200 -2.98 9.14 39.22
C HIS A 200 -3.18 8.17 38.04
N SER A 201 -2.65 8.50 36.87
CA SER A 201 -2.72 7.63 35.70
C SER A 201 -1.36 6.96 35.45
N TYR A 202 -1.34 5.65 35.32
CA TYR A 202 -0.20 4.92 34.82
C TYR A 202 0.21 5.55 33.50
N CYS A 203 1.42 6.15 33.46
CA CYS A 203 2.05 6.52 32.21
C CYS A 203 2.25 5.22 31.44
N SER A 204 1.38 4.95 30.46
CA SER A 204 1.68 3.91 29.49
C SER A 204 2.95 4.37 28.78
N ASP A 205 4.01 3.59 28.88
CA ASP A 205 5.27 3.81 28.19
C ASP A 205 4.97 4.26 26.75
N GLN A 206 5.57 5.37 26.33
CA GLN A 206 5.52 5.87 24.95
C GLN A 206 6.25 4.87 24.06
N TRP A 207 5.64 3.72 23.81
CA TRP A 207 6.16 2.76 22.85
C TRP A 207 5.91 3.33 21.46
N ASN A 208 7.00 3.45 20.74
CA ASN A 208 7.01 3.87 19.35
C ASN A 208 6.29 2.76 18.51
N HIS A 209 4.98 2.87 18.38
CA HIS A 209 4.18 1.85 17.72
C HIS A 209 4.22 2.04 16.20
N TRP A 210 4.67 1.01 15.50
CA TRP A 210 4.64 0.94 14.05
C TRP A 210 3.57 -0.06 13.61
N SER A 211 2.73 0.33 12.68
CA SER A 211 1.84 -0.57 11.95
C SER A 211 2.53 -1.02 10.68
N TYR A 212 2.45 -2.30 10.40
CA TYR A 212 3.10 -2.90 9.24
C TYR A 212 2.04 -3.44 8.28
N ASN A 213 2.08 -3.00 7.04
CA ASN A 213 1.13 -3.36 6.00
C ASN A 213 1.86 -4.01 4.82
N GLY A 214 1.21 -4.99 4.18
CA GLY A 214 1.67 -5.60 2.95
C GLY A 214 0.79 -5.20 1.77
N GLU A 215 1.36 -5.11 0.58
CA GLU A 215 0.62 -4.92 -0.66
C GLU A 215 1.19 -5.81 -1.76
N LEU A 216 0.31 -6.41 -2.56
CA LEU A 216 0.66 -7.09 -3.81
C LEU A 216 -0.16 -6.47 -4.93
N THR A 217 0.52 -5.87 -5.90
CA THR A 217 -0.14 -5.10 -6.96
C THR A 217 0.34 -5.51 -8.34
N GLY A 218 -0.57 -5.37 -9.33
CA GLY A 218 -0.27 -5.46 -10.74
C GLY A 218 -0.71 -4.19 -11.46
N GLY A 219 0.04 -3.75 -12.45
CA GLY A 219 -0.26 -2.52 -13.18
C GLY A 219 0.30 -2.49 -14.58
N LEU A 220 -0.16 -1.49 -15.34
CA LEU A 220 0.35 -1.18 -16.66
C LEU A 220 1.46 -0.15 -16.54
N ILE A 221 2.43 -0.19 -17.45
CA ILE A 221 3.47 0.82 -17.58
C ILE A 221 3.28 1.54 -18.91
N PHE A 222 3.29 2.87 -18.86
CA PHE A 222 3.38 3.75 -20.03
C PHE A 222 4.67 4.56 -19.91
N ALA A 223 5.60 4.37 -20.85
CA ALA A 223 6.90 5.05 -20.88
C ALA A 223 6.98 6.09 -22.00
N PHE A 224 7.61 7.23 -21.71
CA PHE A 224 7.71 8.41 -22.60
C PHE A 224 9.16 8.88 -22.73
#